data_92cd6e5677e50a25411faec9b0066909
#
_entry.id   92cd6e5677e50a25411faec9b0066909
#
_cell.length_a   1.000
_cell.length_b   1.000
_cell.length_c   1.000
_cell.angle_alpha   90.00
_cell.angle_beta   90.00
_cell.angle_gamma   90.00
#
_symmetry.space_group_name_H-M   'P 1'
#
loop_
_entity.id
_entity.type
_entity.pdbx_description
1 polymer ?
#
loop_
_entity_poly.entity_id
_entity_poly.type
_entity_poly.pdbx_seq_one_letter_code
_entity_poly.pdbx_strand_id
1 'polypeptide(L)'
;MSQLTFRIDPQILQRFPDIKVAALAATVDNQSDLNGLVAKLSEQLPTVVERINAVEPITKLDEIAVWRQTYGAMSIKPSKFHSSIEALLRRVKKGDDISTGLPVVDLYNLISVIHGTPMGAYDRSKLPGSGDYEMILRLAKPEADQFEPLGGRVDSFPLNSDLVVHAMGTEILCWGFNTRDSANSCVDDTSQSIIFMSESSSPVTAEKPTTALNNLAALLADIGVSVGTVVVAEAGNPEIDI
;
A
#
# COMPACT_ATOMS: atom_id res chain seq x y z
N MET A 1 -7.85 20.55 -9.68
CA MET A 1 -6.66 19.69 -9.65
C MET A 1 -6.70 18.80 -10.87
N SER A 2 -5.55 18.52 -11.49
CA SER A 2 -5.50 17.59 -12.63
C SER A 2 -5.95 16.20 -12.16
N GLN A 3 -6.71 15.50 -12.99
CA GLN A 3 -7.17 14.15 -12.71
C GLN A 3 -5.96 13.21 -12.67
N LEU A 4 -5.88 12.33 -11.68
CA LEU A 4 -4.87 11.30 -11.62
C LEU A 4 -5.50 10.00 -12.11
N THR A 5 -4.89 9.39 -13.12
CA THR A 5 -5.28 8.07 -13.61
C THR A 5 -4.31 7.03 -13.06
N PHE A 6 -4.85 5.92 -12.57
CA PHE A 6 -4.06 4.72 -12.23
C PHE A 6 -4.38 3.61 -13.22
N ARG A 7 -3.33 2.93 -13.70
CA ARG A 7 -3.49 1.84 -14.66
C ARG A 7 -2.63 0.62 -14.30
N ILE A 8 -3.18 -0.56 -14.55
CA ILE A 8 -2.44 -1.81 -14.49
C ILE A 8 -1.97 -2.17 -15.91
N ASP A 9 -0.65 -2.33 -16.08
CA ASP A 9 -0.07 -2.73 -17.36
C ASP A 9 -0.58 -4.12 -17.77
N PRO A 10 -0.92 -4.34 -19.07
CA PRO A 10 -1.38 -5.64 -19.55
C PRO A 10 -0.43 -6.80 -19.26
N GLN A 11 0.89 -6.57 -19.19
CA GLN A 11 1.86 -7.62 -18.83
C GLN A 11 1.70 -8.06 -17.36
N ILE A 12 1.28 -7.13 -16.48
CA ILE A 12 0.99 -7.47 -15.08
C ILE A 12 -0.28 -8.33 -15.01
N LEU A 13 -1.33 -7.98 -15.75
CA LEU A 13 -2.57 -8.78 -15.79
C LEU A 13 -2.35 -10.18 -16.36
N GLN A 14 -1.46 -10.34 -17.36
CA GLN A 14 -1.10 -11.66 -17.87
C GLN A 14 -0.37 -12.51 -16.83
N ARG A 15 0.48 -11.89 -16.00
CA ARG A 15 1.31 -12.58 -15.01
C ARG A 15 0.59 -12.80 -13.69
N PHE A 16 -0.26 -11.86 -13.30
CA PHE A 16 -1.03 -11.83 -12.06
C PHE A 16 -2.50 -11.51 -12.38
N PRO A 17 -3.27 -12.46 -12.95
CA PRO A 17 -4.61 -12.20 -13.45
C PRO A 17 -5.62 -11.83 -12.35
N ASP A 18 -5.33 -12.18 -11.10
CA ASP A 18 -6.17 -11.90 -9.94
C ASP A 18 -5.77 -10.62 -9.19
N ILE A 19 -4.85 -9.82 -9.77
CA ILE A 19 -4.43 -8.56 -9.15
C ILE A 19 -5.62 -7.60 -9.04
N LYS A 20 -5.78 -7.03 -7.86
CA LYS A 20 -6.68 -5.90 -7.59
C LYS A 20 -5.91 -4.81 -6.87
N VAL A 21 -6.14 -3.58 -7.29
CA VAL A 21 -5.61 -2.39 -6.63
C VAL A 21 -6.77 -1.46 -6.33
N ALA A 22 -7.04 -1.24 -5.08
CA ALA A 22 -8.03 -0.29 -4.61
C ALA A 22 -7.34 1.03 -4.24
N ALA A 23 -7.99 2.15 -4.54
CA ALA A 23 -7.49 3.49 -4.23
C ALA A 23 -8.58 4.37 -3.63
N LEU A 24 -8.17 5.30 -2.77
CA LEU A 24 -9.01 6.29 -2.11
C LEU A 24 -8.25 7.61 -2.02
N ALA A 25 -8.80 8.69 -2.55
CA ALA A 25 -8.29 10.04 -2.33
C ALA A 25 -8.94 10.66 -1.10
N ALA A 26 -8.15 11.39 -0.30
CA ALA A 26 -8.66 12.17 0.82
C ALA A 26 -7.91 13.50 0.96
N THR A 27 -8.61 14.51 1.50
CA THR A 27 -8.00 15.78 1.89
C THR A 27 -8.04 15.91 3.40
N VAL A 28 -6.88 15.71 4.02
CA VAL A 28 -6.69 15.79 5.47
C VAL A 28 -6.20 17.19 5.80
N ASP A 29 -6.83 17.84 6.75
CA ASP A 29 -6.38 19.14 7.26
C ASP A 29 -5.79 19.00 8.68
N ASN A 30 -5.17 20.09 9.17
CA ASN A 30 -4.52 20.12 10.47
C ASN A 30 -5.50 20.07 11.66
N GLN A 31 -6.82 20.14 11.41
CA GLN A 31 -7.86 20.09 12.45
C GLN A 31 -8.47 18.68 12.58
N SER A 32 -8.13 17.77 11.67
CA SER A 32 -8.63 16.40 11.69
C SER A 32 -8.10 15.63 12.89
N ASP A 33 -8.99 15.00 13.67
CA ASP A 33 -8.61 14.19 14.85
C ASP A 33 -8.13 12.79 14.46
N LEU A 34 -7.03 12.70 13.71
CA LEU A 34 -6.42 11.43 13.36
C LEU A 34 -5.88 10.67 14.57
N ASN A 35 -5.39 11.39 15.59
CA ASN A 35 -4.89 10.76 16.82
C ASN A 35 -5.99 10.02 17.59
N GLY A 36 -7.20 10.59 17.64
CA GLY A 36 -8.36 9.91 18.22
C GLY A 36 -8.71 8.63 17.50
N LEU A 37 -8.66 8.62 16.16
CA LEU A 37 -8.86 7.41 15.35
C LEU A 37 -7.75 6.37 15.60
N VAL A 38 -6.50 6.78 15.63
CA VAL A 38 -5.35 5.90 15.91
C VAL A 38 -5.51 5.24 17.28
N ALA A 39 -5.85 6.01 18.33
CA ALA A 39 -6.09 5.49 19.67
C ALA A 39 -7.21 4.43 19.67
N LYS A 40 -8.36 4.76 19.07
CA LYS A 40 -9.52 3.85 18.97
C LYS A 40 -9.19 2.55 18.23
N LEU A 41 -8.46 2.61 17.12
CA LEU A 41 -8.10 1.42 16.34
C LEU A 41 -7.04 0.58 17.05
N SER A 42 -6.14 1.21 17.83
CA SER A 42 -5.12 0.49 18.60
C SER A 42 -5.73 -0.46 19.64
N GLU A 43 -6.95 -0.17 20.12
CA GLU A 43 -7.70 -1.06 21.01
C GLU A 43 -8.03 -2.42 20.38
N GLN A 44 -7.96 -2.55 19.05
CA GLN A 44 -8.20 -3.80 18.31
C GLN A 44 -6.93 -4.67 18.17
N LEU A 45 -5.74 -4.16 18.49
CA LEU A 45 -4.49 -4.91 18.35
C LEU A 45 -4.48 -6.25 19.11
N PRO A 46 -5.03 -6.39 20.32
CA PRO A 46 -5.13 -7.68 21.00
C PRO A 46 -5.84 -8.75 20.17
N THR A 47 -6.94 -8.40 19.50
CA THR A 47 -7.67 -9.31 18.60
C THR A 47 -6.83 -9.70 17.37
N VAL A 48 -6.05 -8.74 16.83
CA VAL A 48 -5.09 -9.05 15.75
C VAL A 48 -4.02 -10.03 16.23
N VAL A 49 -3.49 -9.85 17.45
CA VAL A 49 -2.50 -10.75 18.06
C VAL A 49 -3.06 -12.17 18.21
N GLU A 50 -4.31 -12.29 18.70
CA GLU A 50 -4.98 -13.59 18.82
C GLU A 50 -5.11 -14.28 17.47
N ARG A 51 -5.57 -13.56 16.42
CA ARG A 51 -5.66 -14.07 15.04
C ARG A 51 -4.31 -14.56 14.51
N ILE A 52 -3.24 -13.79 14.72
CA ILE A 52 -1.89 -14.14 14.25
C ILE A 52 -1.39 -15.39 14.98
N ASN A 53 -1.62 -15.49 16.28
CA ASN A 53 -1.13 -16.60 17.12
C ASN A 53 -1.88 -17.90 16.87
N ALA A 54 -3.09 -17.84 16.31
CA ALA A 54 -3.85 -19.04 15.93
C ALA A 54 -3.22 -19.81 14.75
N VAL A 55 -2.22 -19.21 14.05
CA VAL A 55 -1.61 -19.80 12.85
C VAL A 55 -0.07 -19.84 13.01
N GLU A 56 0.49 -21.05 13.01
CA GLU A 56 1.94 -21.27 13.06
C GLU A 56 2.42 -22.12 11.86
N PRO A 57 3.51 -21.71 11.22
CA PRO A 57 4.19 -20.40 11.32
C PRO A 57 3.33 -19.26 10.71
N ILE A 58 3.62 -18.02 11.07
CA ILE A 58 2.93 -16.82 10.58
C ILE A 58 2.86 -16.75 9.04
N THR A 59 3.80 -17.36 8.34
CA THR A 59 3.85 -17.45 6.88
C THR A 59 2.73 -18.29 6.26
N LYS A 60 1.91 -18.95 7.07
CA LYS A 60 0.69 -19.69 6.63
C LYS A 60 -0.56 -18.83 6.68
N LEU A 61 -0.51 -17.62 7.25
CA LEU A 61 -1.61 -16.67 7.10
C LEU A 61 -1.80 -16.35 5.61
N ASP A 62 -3.04 -16.39 5.15
CA ASP A 62 -3.38 -16.20 3.73
C ASP A 62 -2.80 -14.88 3.19
N GLU A 63 -2.95 -13.79 3.95
CA GLU A 63 -2.42 -12.47 3.63
C GLU A 63 -0.89 -12.40 3.52
N ILE A 64 -0.17 -13.35 4.11
CA ILE A 64 1.28 -13.45 3.98
C ILE A 64 1.66 -14.46 2.90
N ALA A 65 1.01 -15.62 2.87
CA ALA A 65 1.31 -16.70 1.93
C ALA A 65 1.15 -16.24 0.48
N VAL A 66 0.08 -15.51 0.18
CA VAL A 66 -0.21 -14.92 -1.14
C VAL A 66 0.95 -14.03 -1.60
N TRP A 67 1.38 -13.08 -0.79
CA TRP A 67 2.45 -12.15 -1.16
C TRP A 67 3.82 -12.84 -1.26
N ARG A 68 4.08 -13.84 -0.43
CA ARG A 68 5.33 -14.63 -0.55
C ARG A 68 5.38 -15.41 -1.87
N GLN A 69 4.25 -15.95 -2.34
CA GLN A 69 4.14 -16.58 -3.64
C GLN A 69 4.34 -15.56 -4.78
N THR A 70 3.70 -14.41 -4.70
CA THR A 70 3.83 -13.31 -5.67
C THR A 70 5.27 -12.82 -5.78
N TYR A 71 5.96 -12.66 -4.65
CA TYR A 71 7.37 -12.24 -4.64
C TYR A 71 8.29 -13.30 -5.24
N GLY A 72 8.04 -14.58 -4.97
CA GLY A 72 8.74 -15.67 -5.64
C GLY A 72 8.61 -15.63 -7.17
N ALA A 73 7.42 -15.28 -7.65
CA ALA A 73 7.18 -15.10 -9.09
C ALA A 73 7.92 -13.89 -9.69
N MET A 74 8.28 -12.88 -8.89
CA MET A 74 9.08 -11.71 -9.30
C MET A 74 10.60 -11.93 -9.16
N SER A 75 11.07 -13.13 -8.92
CA SER A 75 12.47 -13.42 -8.62
C SER A 75 13.02 -12.72 -7.37
N ILE A 76 12.11 -12.36 -6.42
CA ILE A 76 12.45 -11.76 -5.14
C ILE A 76 12.42 -12.84 -4.06
N LYS A 77 13.42 -12.83 -3.16
CA LYS A 77 13.44 -13.75 -2.01
C LYS A 77 12.52 -13.24 -0.89
N PRO A 78 11.37 -13.92 -0.62
CA PRO A 78 10.43 -13.45 0.41
C PRO A 78 10.98 -13.49 1.84
N SER A 79 12.11 -14.18 2.06
CA SER A 79 12.81 -14.17 3.34
C SER A 79 13.68 -12.93 3.57
N LYS A 80 14.00 -12.20 2.51
CA LYS A 80 14.79 -10.95 2.55
C LYS A 80 13.89 -9.72 2.42
N PHE A 81 12.88 -9.80 1.55
CA PHE A 81 11.95 -8.72 1.27
C PHE A 81 10.54 -9.16 1.65
N HIS A 82 9.94 -8.51 2.62
CA HIS A 82 8.59 -8.79 3.07
C HIS A 82 7.61 -7.80 2.44
N SER A 83 6.37 -8.24 2.19
CA SER A 83 5.26 -7.31 1.96
C SER A 83 5.06 -6.42 3.19
N SER A 84 4.49 -5.22 3.00
CA SER A 84 4.21 -4.31 4.12
C SER A 84 3.37 -5.00 5.21
N ILE A 85 2.35 -5.77 4.82
CA ILE A 85 1.52 -6.50 5.77
C ILE A 85 2.31 -7.58 6.53
N GLU A 86 3.19 -8.34 5.89
CA GLU A 86 4.03 -9.31 6.60
C GLU A 86 4.96 -8.61 7.59
N ALA A 87 5.56 -7.48 7.20
CA ALA A 87 6.44 -6.71 8.07
C ALA A 87 5.71 -6.19 9.32
N LEU A 88 4.51 -5.63 9.14
CA LEU A 88 3.68 -5.13 10.23
C LEU A 88 3.21 -6.25 11.15
N LEU A 89 2.66 -7.35 10.61
CA LEU A 89 2.15 -8.47 11.43
C LEU A 89 3.27 -9.16 12.22
N ARG A 90 4.50 -9.21 11.71
CA ARG A 90 5.66 -9.71 12.45
C ARG A 90 6.02 -8.82 13.65
N ARG A 91 5.91 -7.48 13.50
CA ARG A 91 6.11 -6.53 14.59
C ARG A 91 5.03 -6.70 15.65
N VAL A 92 3.75 -6.69 15.23
CA VAL A 92 2.60 -6.90 16.13
C VAL A 92 2.72 -8.22 16.91
N LYS A 93 3.10 -9.32 16.22
CA LYS A 93 3.30 -10.63 16.88
C LYS A 93 4.39 -10.60 17.96
N LYS A 94 5.43 -9.80 17.79
CA LYS A 94 6.52 -9.64 18.77
C LYS A 94 6.15 -8.69 19.92
N GLY A 95 5.05 -7.96 19.81
CA GLY A 95 4.69 -6.88 20.72
C GLY A 95 5.49 -5.60 20.49
N ASP A 96 6.13 -5.48 19.33
CA ASP A 96 6.84 -4.26 18.92
C ASP A 96 5.80 -3.16 18.58
N ASP A 97 6.13 -1.91 18.90
CA ASP A 97 5.32 -0.76 18.49
C ASP A 97 5.35 -0.59 16.96
N ILE A 98 4.19 -0.42 16.35
CA ILE A 98 4.06 -0.13 14.91
C ILE A 98 3.85 1.36 14.61
N SER A 99 3.80 2.22 15.62
CA SER A 99 3.71 3.67 15.46
C SER A 99 4.93 4.22 14.71
N THR A 100 4.67 5.21 13.89
CA THR A 100 5.69 5.95 13.12
C THR A 100 5.85 7.39 13.63
N GLY A 101 4.90 7.86 14.44
CA GLY A 101 4.79 9.25 14.86
C GLY A 101 4.08 10.15 13.85
N LEU A 102 3.61 9.61 12.72
CA LEU A 102 2.78 10.29 11.74
C LEU A 102 1.36 9.72 11.82
N PRO A 103 0.37 10.44 12.38
CA PRO A 103 -0.96 9.89 12.65
C PRO A 103 -1.65 9.28 11.43
N VAL A 104 -1.48 9.88 10.24
CA VAL A 104 -2.06 9.35 9.01
C VAL A 104 -1.41 8.01 8.60
N VAL A 105 -0.11 7.85 8.81
CA VAL A 105 0.61 6.60 8.54
C VAL A 105 0.22 5.54 9.57
N ASP A 106 0.15 5.91 10.83
CA ASP A 106 -0.26 5.03 11.92
C ASP A 106 -1.70 4.53 11.70
N LEU A 107 -2.58 5.41 11.22
CA LEU A 107 -3.97 5.07 10.90
C LEU A 107 -4.05 3.98 9.83
N TYR A 108 -3.43 4.16 8.65
CA TYR A 108 -3.52 3.15 7.61
C TYR A 108 -2.72 1.88 7.95
N ASN A 109 -1.66 1.95 8.74
CA ASN A 109 -0.96 0.78 9.26
C ASN A 109 -1.87 -0.07 10.18
N LEU A 110 -2.65 0.57 11.06
CA LEU A 110 -3.63 -0.11 11.90
C LEU A 110 -4.74 -0.76 11.06
N ILE A 111 -5.30 -0.04 10.09
CA ILE A 111 -6.28 -0.59 9.15
C ILE A 111 -5.69 -1.80 8.39
N SER A 112 -4.43 -1.69 7.93
CA SER A 112 -3.71 -2.77 7.26
C SER A 112 -3.66 -4.04 8.11
N VAL A 113 -3.23 -3.96 9.37
CA VAL A 113 -3.11 -5.14 10.24
C VAL A 113 -4.46 -5.68 10.69
N ILE A 114 -5.47 -4.83 10.89
CA ILE A 114 -6.84 -5.24 11.24
C ILE A 114 -7.46 -6.05 10.11
N HIS A 115 -7.39 -5.55 8.88
CA HIS A 115 -7.98 -6.20 7.70
C HIS A 115 -7.08 -7.28 7.07
N GLY A 116 -5.79 -7.31 7.42
CA GLY A 116 -4.83 -8.26 6.86
C GLY A 116 -4.59 -8.01 5.36
N THR A 117 -4.32 -6.77 4.97
CA THR A 117 -4.03 -6.38 3.59
C THR A 117 -2.91 -5.35 3.54
N PRO A 118 -2.01 -5.35 2.55
CA PRO A 118 -1.06 -4.27 2.36
C PRO A 118 -1.77 -2.93 2.18
N MET A 119 -1.24 -1.89 2.79
CA MET A 119 -1.67 -0.52 2.54
C MET A 119 -0.45 0.38 2.44
N GLY A 120 -0.57 1.41 1.61
CA GLY A 120 0.40 2.49 1.46
C GLY A 120 -0.33 3.80 1.17
N ALA A 121 0.41 4.90 1.19
CA ALA A 121 -0.14 6.19 0.85
C ALA A 121 0.90 7.09 0.16
N TYR A 122 0.42 7.92 -0.75
CA TYR A 122 1.21 8.90 -1.47
C TYR A 122 0.69 10.31 -1.22
N ASP A 123 1.60 11.26 -1.05
CA ASP A 123 1.26 12.68 -1.09
C ASP A 123 1.09 13.10 -2.54
N ARG A 124 -0.15 13.45 -2.91
CA ARG A 124 -0.49 13.86 -4.28
C ARG A 124 0.33 15.05 -4.75
N SER A 125 0.70 15.95 -3.85
CA SER A 125 1.48 17.15 -4.17
C SER A 125 2.94 16.85 -4.51
N LYS A 126 3.45 15.68 -4.10
CA LYS A 126 4.82 15.22 -4.34
C LYS A 126 4.94 14.27 -5.52
N LEU A 127 3.81 13.87 -6.12
CA LEU A 127 3.85 12.99 -7.28
C LEU A 127 4.55 13.67 -8.46
N PRO A 128 5.43 12.96 -9.18
CA PRO A 128 6.16 13.54 -10.30
C PRO A 128 5.22 13.88 -11.48
N GLY A 129 5.58 14.93 -12.20
CA GLY A 129 4.92 15.29 -13.47
C GLY A 129 4.14 16.60 -13.44
N SER A 130 4.12 17.25 -14.60
CA SER A 130 3.30 18.42 -14.93
C SER A 130 2.47 18.03 -16.17
N GLY A 131 1.23 17.63 -16.01
CA GLY A 131 0.37 17.25 -17.14
C GLY A 131 -0.55 16.09 -16.79
N ASP A 132 -0.69 15.15 -17.68
CA ASP A 132 -1.49 13.95 -17.44
C ASP A 132 -0.79 13.09 -16.38
N TYR A 133 -1.38 13.06 -15.19
CA TYR A 133 -0.87 12.27 -14.08
C TYR A 133 -1.28 10.81 -14.25
N GLU A 134 -0.39 9.99 -14.80
CA GLU A 134 -0.60 8.54 -14.90
C GLU A 134 0.33 7.81 -13.93
N MET A 135 -0.25 7.19 -12.90
CA MET A 135 0.40 6.19 -12.08
C MET A 135 0.16 4.81 -12.69
N ILE A 136 1.20 4.01 -12.83
CA ILE A 136 1.10 2.71 -13.48
C ILE A 136 1.73 1.61 -12.62
N LEU A 137 1.01 0.50 -12.47
CA LEU A 137 1.56 -0.76 -11.98
C LEU A 137 2.15 -1.53 -13.16
N ARG A 138 3.48 -1.66 -13.22
CA ARG A 138 4.21 -2.24 -14.34
C ARG A 138 5.45 -3.00 -13.92
N LEU A 139 6.07 -3.69 -14.85
CA LEU A 139 7.43 -4.20 -14.66
C LEU A 139 8.45 -3.07 -14.64
N ALA A 140 9.47 -3.22 -13.80
CA ALA A 140 10.56 -2.26 -13.73
C ALA A 140 11.39 -2.24 -15.03
N LYS A 141 11.97 -1.08 -15.33
CA LYS A 141 12.90 -0.84 -16.45
C LYS A 141 14.27 -0.52 -15.87
N PRO A 142 15.12 -1.53 -15.55
CA PRO A 142 16.35 -1.33 -14.76
C PRO A 142 17.29 -0.25 -15.30
N GLU A 143 17.33 -0.06 -16.63
CA GLU A 143 18.22 0.91 -17.29
C GLU A 143 17.67 2.35 -17.29
N ALA A 144 16.40 2.55 -16.91
CA ALA A 144 15.74 3.85 -17.00
C ALA A 144 15.10 4.29 -15.69
N ASP A 145 14.62 3.35 -14.87
CA ASP A 145 13.89 3.66 -13.65
C ASP A 145 14.80 4.16 -12.54
N GLN A 146 14.28 5.11 -11.77
CA GLN A 146 14.92 5.68 -10.61
C GLN A 146 14.10 5.37 -9.36
N PHE A 147 14.77 5.01 -8.28
CA PHE A 147 14.13 4.70 -7.01
C PHE A 147 14.93 5.27 -5.84
N GLU A 148 14.30 6.09 -5.02
CA GLU A 148 14.85 6.60 -3.77
C GLU A 148 14.07 5.96 -2.60
N PRO A 149 14.58 4.91 -1.95
CA PRO A 149 13.83 4.17 -0.94
C PRO A 149 13.60 4.98 0.33
N LEU A 150 12.38 5.00 0.84
CA LEU A 150 12.06 5.58 2.15
C LEU A 150 12.80 4.81 3.25
N GLY A 151 13.78 5.47 3.87
CA GLY A 151 14.58 4.87 4.93
C GLY A 151 15.34 3.63 4.47
N GLY A 152 16.46 3.82 3.80
CA GLY A 152 17.28 2.72 3.31
C GLY A 152 18.35 3.21 2.33
N ARG A 153 19.12 2.25 1.84
CA ARG A 153 20.13 2.52 0.79
C ARG A 153 19.60 2.01 -0.54
N VAL A 154 19.79 2.75 -1.60
CA VAL A 154 19.38 2.38 -2.97
C VAL A 154 19.89 0.99 -3.34
N ASP A 155 21.16 0.69 -3.04
CA ASP A 155 21.77 -0.62 -3.33
C ASP A 155 21.07 -1.81 -2.64
N SER A 156 20.23 -1.55 -1.63
CA SER A 156 19.48 -2.59 -0.92
C SER A 156 18.24 -3.06 -1.69
N PHE A 157 17.81 -2.30 -2.72
CA PHE A 157 16.61 -2.55 -3.51
C PHE A 157 16.95 -2.65 -5.01
N PRO A 158 17.56 -3.76 -5.45
CA PRO A 158 17.99 -3.92 -6.83
C PRO A 158 16.79 -3.95 -7.78
N LEU A 159 16.95 -3.31 -8.92
CA LEU A 159 15.97 -3.39 -10.01
C LEU A 159 16.31 -4.59 -10.91
N ASN A 160 15.28 -5.33 -11.30
CA ASN A 160 15.36 -6.37 -12.32
C ASN A 160 14.08 -6.33 -13.16
N SER A 161 14.10 -6.93 -14.34
CA SER A 161 13.01 -6.90 -15.31
C SER A 161 11.75 -7.70 -14.90
N ASP A 162 11.85 -8.50 -13.85
CA ASP A 162 10.72 -9.26 -13.30
C ASP A 162 10.00 -8.51 -12.15
N LEU A 163 10.63 -7.46 -11.65
CA LEU A 163 10.14 -6.69 -10.52
C LEU A 163 8.90 -5.89 -10.92
N VAL A 164 7.85 -5.99 -10.13
CA VAL A 164 6.66 -5.14 -10.27
C VAL A 164 6.83 -3.88 -9.41
N VAL A 165 6.49 -2.74 -9.98
CA VAL A 165 6.60 -1.43 -9.33
C VAL A 165 5.36 -0.58 -9.59
N HIS A 166 5.00 0.27 -8.62
CA HIS A 166 4.19 1.44 -8.89
C HIS A 166 5.12 2.54 -9.40
N ALA A 167 4.80 3.18 -10.51
CA ALA A 167 5.66 4.18 -11.11
C ALA A 167 4.87 5.30 -11.80
N MET A 168 5.49 6.47 -11.92
CA MET A 168 5.08 7.57 -12.79
C MET A 168 6.27 7.94 -13.68
N GLY A 169 6.09 7.82 -15.00
CA GLY A 169 7.22 7.97 -15.92
C GLY A 169 8.34 6.98 -15.61
N THR A 170 9.51 7.50 -15.25
CA THR A 170 10.69 6.73 -14.81
C THR A 170 10.86 6.68 -13.29
N GLU A 171 10.06 7.39 -12.53
CA GLU A 171 10.16 7.36 -11.07
C GLU A 171 9.33 6.21 -10.48
N ILE A 172 9.99 5.37 -9.68
CA ILE A 172 9.35 4.30 -8.91
C ILE A 172 8.80 4.93 -7.63
N LEU A 173 7.49 4.78 -7.42
CA LEU A 173 6.79 5.22 -6.22
C LEU A 173 6.79 4.15 -5.13
N CYS A 174 6.67 2.86 -5.54
CA CYS A 174 6.82 1.73 -4.64
C CYS A 174 7.52 0.55 -5.31
N TRP A 175 8.54 0.02 -4.66
CA TRP A 175 9.34 -1.12 -5.07
C TRP A 175 8.68 -2.43 -4.62
N GLY A 176 8.55 -3.39 -5.55
CA GLY A 176 8.10 -4.75 -5.23
C GLY A 176 6.62 -4.81 -4.80
N PHE A 177 5.71 -4.22 -5.58
CA PHE A 177 4.31 -3.98 -5.23
C PHE A 177 4.19 -3.06 -4.01
N ASN A 178 4.41 -3.60 -2.81
CA ASN A 178 4.15 -2.96 -1.53
C ASN A 178 5.25 -3.23 -0.49
N THR A 179 6.50 -3.42 -0.95
CA THR A 179 7.63 -3.67 -0.03
C THR A 179 8.23 -2.38 0.52
N ARG A 180 8.46 -1.39 -0.36
CA ARG A 180 9.15 -0.16 0.02
C ARG A 180 8.68 1.02 -0.83
N ASP A 181 8.14 2.04 -0.17
CA ASP A 181 7.78 3.30 -0.79
C ASP A 181 9.01 4.17 -1.09
N SER A 182 8.85 5.07 -2.06
CA SER A 182 9.82 6.10 -2.36
C SER A 182 9.74 7.24 -1.35
N ALA A 183 10.91 7.78 -0.97
CA ALA A 183 11.01 8.97 -0.15
C ALA A 183 10.45 10.22 -0.85
N ASN A 184 10.48 10.23 -2.19
CA ASN A 184 10.06 11.39 -3.00
C ASN A 184 8.53 11.58 -3.04
N SER A 185 7.75 10.53 -2.79
CA SER A 185 6.27 10.57 -2.86
C SER A 185 5.58 10.21 -1.55
N CYS A 186 6.35 9.91 -0.49
CA CYS A 186 5.78 9.51 0.79
C CYS A 186 5.05 10.65 1.49
N VAL A 187 4.09 10.26 2.32
CA VAL A 187 3.35 11.16 3.21
C VAL A 187 4.25 11.60 4.37
N ASP A 188 4.13 12.87 4.75
CA ASP A 188 4.75 13.47 5.94
C ASP A 188 3.75 14.33 6.73
N ASP A 189 4.23 15.08 7.71
CA ASP A 189 3.42 15.94 8.58
C ASP A 189 2.81 17.16 7.88
N THR A 190 3.25 17.48 6.66
CA THR A 190 2.72 18.58 5.85
C THR A 190 1.72 18.14 4.78
N SER A 191 1.58 16.81 4.58
CA SER A 191 0.76 16.23 3.52
C SER A 191 -0.73 16.42 3.80
N GLN A 192 -1.44 17.01 2.84
CA GLN A 192 -2.88 17.25 2.93
C GLN A 192 -3.69 16.47 1.90
N SER A 193 -3.22 16.38 0.67
CA SER A 193 -3.90 15.63 -0.39
C SER A 193 -3.25 14.25 -0.51
N ILE A 194 -3.96 13.24 -0.04
CA ILE A 194 -3.39 11.89 0.16
C ILE A 194 -4.15 10.88 -0.69
N ILE A 195 -3.41 9.99 -1.32
CA ILE A 195 -3.94 8.84 -2.03
C ILE A 195 -3.55 7.60 -1.24
N PHE A 196 -4.54 6.92 -0.67
CA PHE A 196 -4.38 5.62 -0.04
C PHE A 196 -4.57 4.52 -1.07
N MET A 197 -3.72 3.51 -1.01
CA MET A 197 -3.80 2.34 -1.89
C MET A 197 -3.69 1.06 -1.08
N SER A 198 -4.38 0.04 -1.55
CA SER A 198 -4.33 -1.31 -0.99
C SER A 198 -4.46 -2.33 -2.11
N GLU A 199 -3.85 -3.51 -1.94
CA GLU A 199 -3.69 -4.46 -3.02
C GLU A 199 -3.94 -5.90 -2.59
N SER A 200 -4.38 -6.71 -3.55
CA SER A 200 -4.38 -8.16 -3.47
C SER A 200 -3.93 -8.77 -4.80
N SER A 201 -3.20 -9.87 -4.74
CA SER A 201 -2.75 -10.63 -5.91
C SER A 201 -3.35 -12.03 -5.99
N SER A 202 -4.46 -12.28 -5.28
CA SER A 202 -5.10 -13.59 -5.22
C SER A 202 -6.59 -13.48 -4.93
N PRO A 203 -7.41 -14.40 -5.46
CA PRO A 203 -8.84 -14.48 -5.15
C PRO A 203 -9.13 -14.65 -3.66
N VAL A 204 -8.23 -15.30 -2.91
CA VAL A 204 -8.38 -15.56 -1.46
C VAL A 204 -8.43 -14.27 -0.65
N THR A 205 -7.75 -13.23 -1.10
CA THR A 205 -7.65 -11.93 -0.42
C THR A 205 -8.28 -10.79 -1.21
N ALA A 206 -8.98 -11.08 -2.31
CA ALA A 206 -9.44 -10.12 -3.31
C ALA A 206 -10.34 -8.99 -2.77
N GLU A 207 -11.14 -9.26 -1.74
CA GLU A 207 -12.06 -8.27 -1.18
C GLU A 207 -11.45 -7.43 -0.05
N LYS A 208 -10.30 -7.85 0.50
CA LYS A 208 -9.65 -7.17 1.63
C LYS A 208 -9.25 -5.72 1.33
N PRO A 209 -8.65 -5.39 0.16
CA PRO A 209 -8.29 -4.01 -0.19
C PRO A 209 -9.48 -3.05 -0.16
N THR A 210 -10.55 -3.42 -0.84
CA THR A 210 -11.78 -2.59 -0.92
C THR A 210 -12.42 -2.44 0.45
N THR A 211 -12.50 -3.52 1.22
CA THR A 211 -13.05 -3.49 2.58
C THR A 211 -12.22 -2.58 3.51
N ALA A 212 -10.91 -2.67 3.45
CA ALA A 212 -10.00 -1.84 4.25
C ALA A 212 -10.14 -0.35 3.91
N LEU A 213 -10.15 -0.01 2.62
CA LEU A 213 -10.29 1.39 2.19
C LEU A 213 -11.69 1.96 2.45
N ASN A 214 -12.76 1.17 2.33
CA ASN A 214 -14.10 1.60 2.71
C ASN A 214 -14.19 1.87 4.23
N ASN A 215 -13.54 1.04 5.05
CA ASN A 215 -13.46 1.27 6.49
C ASN A 215 -12.68 2.56 6.80
N LEU A 216 -11.53 2.76 6.14
CA LEU A 216 -10.75 4.00 6.26
C LEU A 216 -11.57 5.22 5.85
N ALA A 217 -12.28 5.15 4.71
CA ALA A 217 -13.12 6.24 4.21
C ALA A 217 -14.21 6.62 5.22
N ALA A 218 -14.91 5.62 5.79
CA ALA A 218 -15.94 5.87 6.80
C ALA A 218 -15.37 6.54 8.05
N LEU A 219 -14.25 6.05 8.58
CA LEU A 219 -13.60 6.62 9.77
C LEU A 219 -13.12 8.05 9.53
N LEU A 220 -12.55 8.34 8.37
CA LEU A 220 -12.12 9.69 8.00
C LEU A 220 -13.33 10.64 7.84
N ALA A 221 -14.41 10.17 7.20
CA ALA A 221 -15.63 10.96 7.05
C ALA A 221 -16.30 11.28 8.40
N ASP A 222 -16.28 10.33 9.35
CA ASP A 222 -16.84 10.51 10.70
C ASP A 222 -16.17 11.67 11.48
N ILE A 223 -14.90 11.98 11.16
CA ILE A 223 -14.17 13.13 11.75
C ILE A 223 -14.13 14.36 10.83
N GLY A 224 -14.96 14.38 9.77
CA GLY A 224 -15.12 15.52 8.88
C GLY A 224 -14.06 15.66 7.79
N VAL A 225 -13.21 14.66 7.58
CA VAL A 225 -12.25 14.63 6.46
C VAL A 225 -12.99 14.45 5.15
N SER A 226 -12.63 15.25 4.14
CA SER A 226 -13.16 15.10 2.78
C SER A 226 -12.54 13.87 2.11
N VAL A 227 -13.36 12.88 1.77
CA VAL A 227 -12.95 11.64 1.14
C VAL A 227 -13.65 11.44 -0.20
N GLY A 228 -12.94 10.87 -1.16
CA GLY A 228 -13.49 10.40 -2.43
C GLY A 228 -14.21 9.05 -2.30
N THR A 229 -14.57 8.50 -3.43
CA THR A 229 -15.09 7.12 -3.52
C THR A 229 -13.92 6.14 -3.65
N VAL A 230 -14.02 4.97 -3.03
CA VAL A 230 -13.08 3.88 -3.27
C VAL A 230 -13.26 3.37 -4.70
N VAL A 231 -12.20 3.38 -5.48
CA VAL A 231 -12.14 2.87 -6.85
C VAL A 231 -11.22 1.67 -6.95
N VAL A 232 -11.49 0.75 -7.89
CA VAL A 232 -10.74 -0.52 -8.00
C VAL A 232 -10.32 -0.75 -9.44
N ALA A 233 -9.00 -0.94 -9.62
CA ALA A 233 -8.43 -1.45 -10.86
C ALA A 233 -8.22 -2.96 -10.76
N GLU A 234 -8.65 -3.68 -11.78
CA GLU A 234 -8.57 -5.14 -11.91
C GLU A 234 -8.61 -5.57 -13.37
N ALA A 235 -8.55 -6.87 -13.68
CA ALA A 235 -8.50 -7.37 -15.07
C ALA A 235 -9.69 -6.90 -15.93
N GLY A 236 -10.90 -6.77 -15.36
CA GLY A 236 -12.10 -6.29 -16.05
C GLY A 236 -12.18 -4.77 -16.19
N ASN A 237 -11.43 -4.02 -15.40
CA ASN A 237 -11.36 -2.55 -15.36
C ASN A 237 -9.94 -2.12 -14.98
N PRO A 238 -8.96 -2.21 -15.90
CA PRO A 238 -7.55 -2.01 -15.58
C PRO A 238 -7.13 -0.55 -15.34
N GLU A 239 -8.02 0.40 -15.59
CA GLU A 239 -7.77 1.84 -15.48
C GLU A 239 -8.86 2.50 -14.63
N ILE A 240 -8.46 3.35 -13.71
CA ILE A 240 -9.35 4.10 -12.81
C ILE A 240 -8.85 5.54 -12.63
N ASP A 241 -9.79 6.42 -12.35
CA ASP A 241 -9.52 7.81 -11.97
C ASP A 241 -9.59 7.99 -10.46
N ILE A 242 -8.60 8.71 -9.87
CA ILE A 242 -8.42 8.95 -8.44
C ILE A 242 -8.51 10.44 -8.11
#